data_43761aa302a5af31171c6a021a57c4fe
#
_entry.id   43761aa302a5af31171c6a021a57c4fe
#
_cell.length_a   1.000
_cell.length_b   1.000
_cell.length_c   1.000
_cell.angle_alpha   90.00
_cell.angle_beta   90.00
_cell.angle_gamma   90.00
#
_symmetry.space_group_name_H-M   'P 1'
#
loop_
_entity.id
_entity.type
_entity.pdbx_description
1 polymer ?
#
loop_
_entity_poly.entity_id
_entity_poly.type
_entity_poly.pdbx_seq_one_letter_code
_entity_poly.pdbx_strand_id
1 'polypeptide(L)'
;MGLDKHQLAGLDDRERGFSRPVEFERDGEGYRAILRYEDLRAMTEVHPTQHEALTILIHTLQAQGYRQLKTQMSFRDGVYLGSQELWVEYPDPPEAEPEQPGLLGRLLSWFR
;
A
#
# COMPACT_ATOMS: atom_id res chain seq x y z
N MET A 1 -14.52 -20.27 4.16
CA MET A 1 -13.77 -19.52 3.16
C MET A 1 -12.58 -18.84 3.79
N GLY A 2 -11.44 -18.94 3.15
CA GLY A 2 -10.25 -18.32 3.66
C GLY A 2 -10.09 -16.89 3.18
N LEU A 3 -9.10 -16.23 3.72
CA LEU A 3 -8.73 -14.89 3.28
C LEU A 3 -7.49 -14.97 2.40
N ASP A 4 -7.34 -14.00 1.51
CA ASP A 4 -6.10 -13.88 0.75
C ASP A 4 -5.01 -13.28 1.63
N LYS A 5 -3.77 -13.41 1.18
CA LYS A 5 -2.63 -12.79 1.82
C LYS A 5 -1.66 -12.37 0.72
N HIS A 6 -1.04 -11.23 0.89
CA HIS A 6 -0.08 -10.71 -0.09
C HIS A 6 1.23 -10.44 0.61
N GLN A 7 2.33 -10.56 -0.15
CA GLN A 7 3.62 -10.08 0.28
C GLN A 7 3.80 -8.69 -0.32
N LEU A 8 4.06 -7.71 0.52
CA LEU A 8 4.27 -6.33 0.09
C LEU A 8 5.74 -5.99 0.21
N ALA A 9 6.32 -5.45 -0.84
CA ALA A 9 7.73 -5.08 -0.85
C ALA A 9 7.89 -3.69 -1.46
N GLY A 10 8.97 -3.04 -1.13
CA GLY A 10 9.27 -1.72 -1.66
C GLY A 10 10.24 -0.97 -0.78
N LEU A 11 10.15 0.35 -0.82
CA LEU A 11 10.96 1.23 0.02
C LEU A 11 10.05 1.94 1.01
N ASP A 12 10.50 2.01 2.26
CA ASP A 12 9.72 2.72 3.28
C ASP A 12 9.97 4.23 3.17
N ASP A 13 9.44 4.98 4.13
CA ASP A 13 9.53 6.44 4.10
C ASP A 13 10.95 6.95 4.38
N ARG A 14 11.86 6.04 4.74
CA ARG A 14 13.28 6.37 4.90
C ARG A 14 14.12 5.74 3.80
N GLU A 15 13.47 5.30 2.72
CA GLU A 15 14.13 4.70 1.55
C GLU A 15 14.84 3.40 1.88
N ARG A 16 14.37 2.70 2.90
CA ARG A 16 14.91 1.38 3.23
C ARG A 16 14.05 0.30 2.60
N GLY A 17 14.69 -0.72 2.03
CA GLY A 17 13.95 -1.86 1.47
C GLY A 17 13.23 -2.64 2.55
N PHE A 18 12.03 -3.09 2.25
CA PHE A 18 11.28 -3.93 3.19
C PHE A 18 10.43 -4.92 2.41
N SER A 19 10.03 -5.97 3.12
CA SER A 19 9.12 -6.97 2.58
C SER A 19 8.34 -7.54 3.76
N ARG A 20 7.02 -7.38 3.74
CA ARG A 20 6.16 -7.78 4.85
C ARG A 20 4.85 -8.33 4.34
N PRO A 21 4.24 -9.27 5.05
CA PRO A 21 2.92 -9.75 4.64
C PRO A 21 1.85 -8.69 4.91
N VAL A 22 0.90 -8.60 3.99
CA VAL A 22 -0.34 -7.86 4.20
C VAL A 22 -1.42 -8.90 4.46
N GLU A 23 -2.08 -8.78 5.59
CA GLU A 23 -3.15 -9.67 5.98
C GLU A 23 -4.47 -8.95 5.89
N PHE A 24 -5.53 -9.72 5.78
CA PHE A 24 -6.88 -9.16 5.74
C PHE A 24 -7.65 -9.65 6.94
N GLU A 25 -8.58 -8.83 7.38
CA GLU A 25 -9.49 -9.17 8.46
C GLU A 25 -10.90 -8.94 7.97
N ARG A 26 -11.76 -9.91 8.19
CA ARG A 26 -13.17 -9.76 7.84
C ARG A 26 -13.89 -9.00 8.96
N ASP A 27 -14.70 -8.02 8.60
CA ASP A 27 -15.49 -7.26 9.55
C ASP A 27 -16.85 -7.03 8.92
N GLY A 28 -17.85 -7.75 9.43
CA GLY A 28 -19.17 -7.74 8.82
C GLY A 28 -19.12 -8.33 7.44
N GLU A 29 -19.58 -7.58 6.45
CA GLU A 29 -19.53 -8.03 5.06
C GLU A 29 -18.36 -7.46 4.30
N GLY A 30 -17.42 -6.82 4.99
CA GLY A 30 -16.29 -6.21 4.35
C GLY A 30 -14.98 -6.70 4.89
N TYR A 31 -13.91 -6.01 4.50
CA TYR A 31 -12.55 -6.44 4.78
C TYR A 31 -11.69 -5.25 5.12
N ARG A 32 -10.70 -5.48 6.00
CA ARG A 32 -9.64 -4.52 6.28
C ARG A 32 -8.31 -5.13 5.86
N ALA A 33 -7.41 -4.29 5.37
CA ALA A 33 -6.04 -4.70 5.10
C ALA A 33 -5.16 -4.22 6.25
N ILE A 34 -4.23 -5.06 6.67
CA ILE A 34 -3.40 -4.81 7.85
C ILE A 34 -1.95 -5.05 7.48
N LEU A 35 -1.10 -4.07 7.79
CA LEU A 35 0.34 -4.18 7.63
C LEU A 35 1.01 -3.86 8.96
N ARG A 36 1.94 -4.72 9.36
CA ARG A 36 2.79 -4.46 10.54
C ARG A 36 4.23 -4.42 10.07
N TYR A 37 4.90 -3.31 10.35
CA TYR A 37 6.27 -3.11 9.93
C TYR A 37 6.96 -2.25 10.99
N GLU A 38 7.89 -2.84 11.71
CA GLU A 38 8.58 -2.18 12.82
C GLU A 38 7.53 -1.65 13.81
N ASP A 39 7.53 -0.35 14.09
CA ASP A 39 6.55 0.24 14.99
C ASP A 39 5.25 0.62 14.30
N LEU A 40 5.21 0.50 12.96
CA LEU A 40 4.02 0.86 12.22
C LEU A 40 3.01 -0.28 12.25
N ARG A 41 1.77 0.08 12.53
CA ARG A 41 0.64 -0.81 12.31
C ARG A 41 -0.39 -0.05 11.51
N ALA A 42 -0.47 -0.36 10.23
CA ALA A 42 -1.41 0.30 9.34
C ALA A 42 -2.61 -0.62 9.11
N MET A 43 -3.80 -0.07 9.25
CA MET A 43 -5.03 -0.83 9.05
C MET A 43 -6.02 0.07 8.35
N THR A 44 -6.63 -0.45 7.29
CA THR A 44 -7.62 0.34 6.55
C THR A 44 -8.98 0.27 7.24
N GLU A 45 -9.87 1.12 6.78
CA GLU A 45 -11.27 0.96 7.11
C GLU A 45 -11.84 -0.24 6.39
N VAL A 46 -13.11 -0.55 6.65
CA VAL A 46 -13.76 -1.70 6.03
C VAL A 46 -14.14 -1.34 4.60
N HIS A 47 -13.79 -2.22 3.68
CA HIS A 47 -14.09 -2.07 2.26
C HIS A 47 -14.80 -3.32 1.76
N PRO A 48 -15.59 -3.20 0.69
CA PRO A 48 -16.38 -4.35 0.23
C PRO A 48 -15.57 -5.54 -0.23
N THR A 49 -14.34 -5.32 -0.71
CA THR A 49 -13.50 -6.42 -1.21
C THR A 49 -12.11 -6.30 -0.64
N GLN A 50 -11.41 -7.45 -0.63
CA GLN A 50 -10.02 -7.46 -0.20
C GLN A 50 -9.17 -6.63 -1.14
N HIS A 51 -9.47 -6.65 -2.44
CA HIS A 51 -8.71 -5.88 -3.41
C HIS A 51 -8.80 -4.37 -3.13
N GLU A 52 -10.00 -3.87 -2.81
CA GLU A 52 -10.16 -2.47 -2.50
C GLU A 52 -9.41 -2.09 -1.23
N ALA A 53 -9.50 -2.95 -0.21
CA ALA A 53 -8.78 -2.68 1.04
C ALA A 53 -7.28 -2.63 0.78
N LEU A 54 -6.75 -3.54 -0.04
CA LEU A 54 -5.32 -3.53 -0.38
C LEU A 54 -4.95 -2.24 -1.12
N THR A 55 -5.76 -1.83 -2.08
CA THR A 55 -5.48 -0.62 -2.85
C THR A 55 -5.43 0.61 -1.94
N ILE A 56 -6.35 0.70 -1.00
CA ILE A 56 -6.38 1.83 -0.07
C ILE A 56 -5.15 1.80 0.84
N LEU A 57 -4.74 0.61 1.30
CA LEU A 57 -3.52 0.50 2.09
C LEU A 57 -2.31 1.01 1.30
N ILE A 58 -2.19 0.62 0.03
CA ILE A 58 -1.09 1.07 -0.81
C ILE A 58 -1.11 2.60 -0.93
N HIS A 59 -2.28 3.18 -1.20
CA HIS A 59 -2.37 4.64 -1.34
C HIS A 59 -2.01 5.35 -0.04
N THR A 60 -2.39 4.78 1.08
CA THR A 60 -2.06 5.34 2.40
C THR A 60 -0.56 5.35 2.61
N LEU A 61 0.12 4.26 2.26
CA LEU A 61 1.57 4.19 2.41
C LEU A 61 2.26 5.16 1.47
N GLN A 62 1.77 5.27 0.23
CA GLN A 62 2.35 6.23 -0.72
C GLN A 62 2.21 7.65 -0.20
N ALA A 63 1.10 7.99 0.44
CA ALA A 63 0.91 9.30 1.02
C ALA A 63 1.89 9.57 2.16
N GLN A 64 2.43 8.51 2.77
CA GLN A 64 3.42 8.64 3.84
C GLN A 64 4.85 8.60 3.32
N GLY A 65 5.03 8.53 2.01
CA GLY A 65 6.37 8.58 1.42
C GLY A 65 6.93 7.23 1.01
N TYR A 66 6.17 6.15 1.16
CA TYR A 66 6.60 4.83 0.68
C TYR A 66 6.62 4.83 -0.84
N ARG A 67 7.59 4.14 -1.44
CA ARG A 67 7.80 4.14 -2.88
C ARG A 67 8.11 2.76 -3.41
N GLN A 68 7.96 2.61 -4.72
CA GLN A 68 8.32 1.37 -5.44
C GLN A 68 7.60 0.16 -4.84
N LEU A 69 6.34 0.37 -4.47
CA LEU A 69 5.57 -0.68 -3.81
C LEU A 69 5.11 -1.70 -4.82
N LYS A 70 5.14 -2.96 -4.43
CA LYS A 70 4.64 -4.06 -5.23
C LYS A 70 4.12 -5.13 -4.30
N THR A 71 3.14 -5.90 -4.79
CA THR A 71 2.59 -7.00 -4.01
C THR A 71 2.60 -8.28 -4.84
N GLN A 72 2.71 -9.40 -4.15
CA GLN A 72 2.58 -10.73 -4.74
C GLN A 72 1.62 -11.51 -3.88
N MET A 73 0.58 -12.06 -4.49
CA MET A 73 -0.37 -12.87 -3.73
C MET A 73 0.31 -14.14 -3.28
N SER A 74 0.33 -14.39 -1.98
CA SER A 74 0.95 -15.58 -1.42
C SER A 74 -0.07 -16.62 -0.96
N PHE A 75 -1.29 -16.17 -0.65
CA PHE A 75 -2.40 -17.08 -0.31
C PHE A 75 -3.64 -16.63 -1.03
N ARG A 76 -4.37 -17.56 -1.62
CA ARG A 76 -5.67 -17.28 -2.20
C ARG A 76 -6.69 -18.16 -1.51
N ASP A 77 -7.67 -17.52 -0.87
CA ASP A 77 -8.75 -18.22 -0.17
C ASP A 77 -8.18 -19.27 0.79
N GLY A 78 -7.09 -18.89 1.47
CA GLY A 78 -6.46 -19.76 2.45
C GLY A 78 -5.47 -20.77 1.91
N VAL A 79 -5.30 -20.85 0.58
CA VAL A 79 -4.41 -21.82 -0.04
C VAL A 79 -3.08 -21.14 -0.36
N TYR A 80 -1.98 -21.75 0.08
CA TYR A 80 -0.65 -21.20 -0.15
C TYR A 80 -0.25 -21.38 -1.60
N LEU A 81 0.19 -20.29 -2.22
CA LEU A 81 0.55 -20.25 -3.64
C LEU A 81 2.07 -20.26 -3.87
N GLY A 82 2.85 -20.16 -2.82
CA GLY A 82 4.29 -20.04 -2.98
C GLY A 82 4.66 -18.70 -3.61
N SER A 83 5.61 -18.73 -4.52
CA SER A 83 6.04 -17.52 -5.21
C SER A 83 5.69 -17.60 -6.70
N GLN A 84 4.57 -18.23 -7.02
CA GLN A 84 4.19 -18.47 -8.41
C GLN A 84 3.43 -17.31 -9.03
N GLU A 85 2.78 -16.47 -8.21
CA GLU A 85 1.99 -15.37 -8.74
C GLU A 85 2.90 -14.23 -9.17
N LEU A 86 2.42 -13.46 -10.13
CA LEU A 86 3.20 -12.32 -10.60
C LEU A 86 3.14 -11.19 -9.58
N TRP A 87 4.24 -10.44 -9.51
CA TRP A 87 4.24 -9.22 -8.73
C TRP A 87 3.42 -8.16 -9.45
N VAL A 88 2.62 -7.43 -8.69
CA VAL A 88 1.83 -6.29 -9.18
C VAL A 88 2.52 -5.03 -8.66
N GLU A 89 2.96 -4.18 -9.58
CA GLU A 89 3.65 -2.96 -9.21
C GLU A 89 2.66 -1.81 -9.11
N TYR A 90 2.90 -0.93 -8.14
CA TYR A 90 2.06 0.25 -7.93
C TYR A 90 2.93 1.47 -8.25
N PRO A 91 2.68 2.17 -9.35
CA PRO A 91 3.51 3.31 -9.71
C PRO A 91 3.49 4.35 -8.62
N ASP A 92 4.64 4.96 -8.38
CA ASP A 92 4.70 6.05 -7.43
C ASP A 92 3.80 7.18 -7.93
N PRO A 93 3.13 7.89 -7.01
CA PRO A 93 2.34 9.04 -7.44
C PRO A 93 3.24 10.13 -7.99
N PRO A 94 2.73 10.99 -8.88
CA PRO A 94 3.53 12.10 -9.36
C PRO A 94 3.94 12.96 -8.19
N GLU A 95 5.17 13.48 -8.24
CA GLU A 95 5.65 14.33 -7.18
C GLU A 95 4.78 15.53 -7.10
N ALA A 96 4.34 15.80 -5.92
CA ALA A 96 3.61 17.01 -5.71
C ALA A 96 4.56 18.11 -6.03
N GLU A 97 4.16 18.91 -6.82
CA GLU A 97 4.97 19.98 -7.14
C GLU A 97 5.22 20.76 -5.96
N PRO A 98 5.92 20.79 -5.59
CA PRO A 98 6.04 21.02 -4.40
C PRO A 98 5.48 22.08 -3.97
N GLU A 99 5.17 21.26 -4.28
CA GLU A 99 4.72 21.83 -4.14
C GLU A 99 4.52 22.54 -3.72
N GLN A 100 4.65 22.55 -3.72
CA GLN A 100 4.28 23.01 -3.85
C GLN A 100 4.09 23.72 -3.71
N PRO A 101 4.36 23.94 -3.60
CA PRO A 101 3.99 24.48 -3.80
C PRO A 101 3.91 25.08 -3.63
N GLY A 102 4.17 25.12 -3.46
CA GLY A 102 3.82 25.64 -3.90
C GLY A 102 4.01 26.12 -3.62
N LEU A 103 4.23 26.20 -3.43
CA LEU A 103 4.21 26.78 -3.89
C LEU A 103 4.44 27.20 -4.21
N LEU A 104 4.77 27.24 -4.10
CA LEU A 104 4.78 27.66 -4.94
C LEU A 104 4.55 27.74 -5.31
N GLY A 105 5.09 27.94 -5.04
CA GLY A 105 4.61 27.97 -5.93
C GLY A 105 4.38 28.21 -5.80
N ARG A 106 4.17 27.96 -5.63
CA ARG A 106 3.73 28.32 -6.03
C ARG A 106 4.00 28.82 -6.20
N LEU A 107 4.18 28.94 -5.75
CA LEU A 107 4.22 29.44 -6.37
C LEU A 107 4.46 29.69 -6.83
N LEU A 108 4.79 29.95 -6.65
CA LEU A 108 4.81 30.14 -7.49
C LEU A 108 4.68 30.25 -7.92
N SER A 109 4.93 30.23 -7.57
CA SER A 109 4.51 30.24 -8.30
C SER A 109 4.60 30.79 -8.44
N TRP A 110 4.69 31.03 -8.23
CA TRP A 110 4.47 31.54 -8.60
C TRP A 110 4.91 31.95 -8.92
N PHE A 111 4.86 31.79 -8.44
CA PHE A 111 4.97 32.03 -8.96
C PHE A 111 5.23 32.05 -9.37
N ARG A 112 5.22 32.11 -9.21
CA ARG A 112 5.12 32.03 -9.81
C ARG A 112 5.33 32.18 -10.24
#